data_3d52feb60e8d58d6323ff953d1b2a676
#
_entry.id   3d52feb60e8d58d6323ff953d1b2a676
#
_cell.length_a   1.000
_cell.length_b   1.000
_cell.length_c   1.000
_cell.angle_alpha   90.00
_cell.angle_beta   90.00
_cell.angle_gamma   90.00
#
_symmetry.space_group_name_H-M   'P 1'
#
loop_
_entity.id
_entity.type
_entity.pdbx_description
1 polymer ?
#
loop_
_entity_poly.entity_id
_entity_poly.type
_entity_poly.pdbx_seq_one_letter_code
_entity_poly.pdbx_strand_id
1 'polypeptide(L)'
;FFRDPERYQPDDEKAILSPADGRICLISEVEMPDSFGEMEEYKGRKFWRVSVFMSVFNVHVNRLPTAGTVLKKEYIPGKFFNASLDKASKDNERCNYLVKADNGQVYGVTQIAGLVARRIVPQVDEGQHLERIERFGLIRFGSRLDVYLPEGVKPEVRIGQIMVAGETILGHLS
;
A
#
# COMPACT_ATOMS: atom_id res chain seq x y z
N PHE A 1 1.80 -19.45 -3.80
CA PHE A 1 0.98 -18.23 -3.87
C PHE A 1 0.57 -17.74 -2.50
N PHE A 2 0.30 -18.64 -1.59
CA PHE A 2 -0.21 -18.29 -0.25
C PHE A 2 0.85 -18.49 0.83
N ARG A 3 2.12 -18.39 0.46
CA ARG A 3 3.21 -18.43 1.41
C ARG A 3 3.12 -17.22 2.35
N ASP A 4 3.48 -17.44 3.58
CA ASP A 4 3.57 -16.40 4.59
C ASP A 4 4.92 -16.55 5.34
N PRO A 5 6.05 -16.28 4.64
CA PRO A 5 7.36 -16.43 5.23
C PRO A 5 7.61 -15.43 6.35
N GLU A 6 8.49 -15.78 7.27
CA GLU A 6 8.98 -14.85 8.27
C GLU A 6 9.70 -13.68 7.62
N ARG A 7 9.59 -12.50 8.24
CA ARG A 7 10.22 -11.27 7.76
C ARG A 7 11.13 -10.70 8.84
N TYR A 8 12.28 -10.23 8.42
CA TYR A 8 13.28 -9.67 9.31
C TYR A 8 13.27 -8.15 9.17
N GLN A 9 12.51 -7.49 10.05
CA GLN A 9 12.38 -6.04 10.04
C GLN A 9 13.71 -5.36 10.34
N PRO A 10 14.02 -4.23 9.65
CA PRO A 10 15.11 -3.36 10.08
C PRO A 10 14.89 -2.87 11.52
N ASP A 11 15.96 -2.73 12.27
CA ASP A 11 15.92 -2.17 13.62
C ASP A 11 15.86 -0.63 13.57
N ASP A 12 14.78 -0.12 13.02
CA ASP A 12 14.49 1.30 12.83
C ASP A 12 12.99 1.52 12.94
N GLU A 13 12.54 2.04 14.07
CA GLU A 13 11.12 2.24 14.35
C GLU A 13 10.46 3.27 13.43
N LYS A 14 11.23 4.16 12.83
CA LYS A 14 10.72 5.18 11.89
C LYS A 14 10.64 4.68 10.46
N ALA A 15 11.20 3.53 10.15
CA ALA A 15 11.17 2.99 8.80
C ALA A 15 9.75 2.61 8.38
N ILE A 16 9.35 3.06 7.20
CA ILE A 16 8.13 2.66 6.51
C ILE A 16 8.52 1.54 5.57
N LEU A 17 7.98 0.34 5.78
CA LEU A 17 8.41 -0.86 5.08
C LEU A 17 7.49 -1.21 3.92
N SER A 18 8.02 -1.91 2.93
CA SER A 18 7.22 -2.36 1.80
C SER A 18 6.10 -3.29 2.27
N PRO A 19 4.85 -3.07 1.82
CA PRO A 19 3.70 -3.90 2.18
C PRO A 19 3.64 -5.21 1.40
N ALA A 20 4.45 -5.38 0.37
CA ALA A 20 4.37 -6.52 -0.54
C ALA A 20 5.73 -6.90 -1.11
N ASP A 21 5.85 -8.15 -1.51
CA ASP A 21 6.93 -8.60 -2.40
C ASP A 21 6.57 -8.19 -3.82
N GLY A 22 7.55 -7.67 -4.54
CA GLY A 22 7.32 -7.27 -5.93
C GLY A 22 8.39 -6.32 -6.44
N ARG A 23 8.00 -5.53 -7.43
CA ARG A 23 8.88 -4.57 -8.09
C ARG A 23 8.20 -3.21 -8.16
N ILE A 24 8.94 -2.17 -7.87
CA ILE A 24 8.45 -0.79 -8.00
C ILE A 24 8.16 -0.50 -9.48
N CYS A 25 6.92 -0.18 -9.81
CA CYS A 25 6.51 0.15 -11.17
C CYS A 25 6.22 1.65 -11.38
N LEU A 26 5.80 2.36 -10.34
CA LEU A 26 5.48 3.79 -10.40
C LEU A 26 5.93 4.49 -9.12
N ILE A 27 6.44 5.72 -9.28
CA ILE A 27 6.68 6.65 -8.18
C ILE A 27 6.23 8.02 -8.69
N SER A 28 5.26 8.63 -8.02
CA SER A 28 4.73 9.94 -8.40
C SER A 28 4.15 10.69 -7.21
N GLU A 29 4.18 12.02 -7.30
CA GLU A 29 3.54 12.89 -6.32
C GLU A 29 2.12 13.15 -6.77
N VAL A 30 1.14 12.77 -5.95
CA VAL A 30 -0.28 12.79 -6.31
C VAL A 30 -1.14 13.18 -5.11
N GLU A 31 -2.40 13.50 -5.37
CA GLU A 31 -3.39 13.64 -4.31
C GLU A 31 -3.80 12.25 -3.78
N MET A 32 -4.28 12.19 -2.55
CA MET A 32 -4.89 10.97 -2.01
C MET A 32 -6.09 10.55 -2.85
N PRO A 33 -6.47 9.26 -2.84
CA PRO A 33 -7.71 8.82 -3.49
C PRO A 33 -8.91 9.65 -3.08
N ASP A 34 -9.85 9.88 -4.01
CA ASP A 34 -11.04 10.71 -3.79
C ASP A 34 -11.84 10.31 -2.54
N SER A 35 -11.89 9.02 -2.24
CA SER A 35 -12.53 8.50 -1.04
C SER A 35 -11.97 9.08 0.26
N PHE A 36 -10.68 9.43 0.25
CA PHE A 36 -10.02 10.08 1.40
C PHE A 36 -10.17 11.60 1.33
N GLY A 37 -10.40 12.14 0.13
CA GLY A 37 -10.62 13.56 -0.12
C GLY A 37 -11.94 14.11 0.44
N GLU A 38 -12.87 13.24 0.84
CA GLU A 38 -14.04 13.65 1.62
C GLU A 38 -13.64 14.18 3.00
N MET A 39 -12.46 13.83 3.47
CA MET A 39 -11.87 14.47 4.64
C MET A 39 -11.22 15.78 4.17
N GLU A 40 -11.88 16.90 4.46
CA GLU A 40 -11.46 18.25 4.03
C GLU A 40 -9.97 18.54 4.23
N GLU A 41 -9.39 18.00 5.31
CA GLU A 41 -7.99 18.22 5.66
C GLU A 41 -6.99 17.65 4.64
N TYR A 42 -7.40 16.73 3.77
CA TYR A 42 -6.50 16.13 2.77
C TYR A 42 -6.73 16.63 1.35
N LYS A 43 -7.75 17.45 1.13
CA LYS A 43 -8.04 18.01 -0.18
C LYS A 43 -6.90 18.92 -0.68
N GLY A 44 -6.48 18.69 -1.91
CA GLY A 44 -5.44 19.50 -2.57
C GLY A 44 -4.02 19.26 -2.06
N ARG A 45 -3.84 18.42 -1.04
CA ARG A 45 -2.51 18.05 -0.55
C ARG A 45 -1.92 16.95 -1.41
N LYS A 46 -0.61 16.98 -1.59
CA LYS A 46 0.12 16.00 -2.39
C LYS A 46 0.95 15.07 -1.52
N PHE A 47 0.96 13.81 -1.94
CA PHE A 47 1.67 12.73 -1.27
C PHE A 47 2.47 11.96 -2.29
N TRP A 48 3.62 11.45 -1.92
CA TRP A 48 4.36 10.54 -2.77
C TRP A 48 3.67 9.17 -2.77
N ARG A 49 3.32 8.69 -3.95
CA ARG A 49 2.75 7.36 -4.15
C ARG A 49 3.83 6.45 -4.71
N VAL A 50 4.08 5.33 -4.04
CA VAL A 50 4.97 4.26 -4.48
C VAL A 50 4.13 3.05 -4.81
N SER A 51 4.24 2.54 -6.04
CA SER A 51 3.44 1.41 -6.53
C SER A 51 4.30 0.17 -6.68
N VAL A 52 3.90 -0.91 -6.01
CA VAL A 52 4.59 -2.21 -6.03
C VAL A 52 3.75 -3.20 -6.83
N PHE A 53 4.28 -3.67 -7.95
CA PHE A 53 3.64 -4.68 -8.78
C PHE A 53 4.04 -6.08 -8.31
N MET A 54 3.03 -6.95 -8.13
CA MET A 54 3.20 -8.32 -7.65
C MET A 54 2.99 -9.31 -8.80
N SER A 55 4.04 -10.05 -9.15
CA SER A 55 3.97 -11.08 -10.19
C SER A 55 3.53 -12.43 -9.62
N VAL A 56 3.36 -13.41 -10.54
CA VAL A 56 3.01 -14.80 -10.19
C VAL A 56 3.93 -15.41 -9.14
N PHE A 57 5.20 -15.04 -9.14
CA PHE A 57 6.21 -15.64 -8.26
C PHE A 57 6.29 -14.97 -6.88
N ASN A 58 5.56 -13.88 -6.67
CA ASN A 58 5.61 -13.15 -5.41
C ASN A 58 4.63 -13.72 -4.38
N VAL A 59 4.95 -13.48 -3.13
CA VAL A 59 4.06 -13.77 -2.01
C VAL A 59 2.92 -12.76 -2.01
N HIS A 60 1.69 -13.21 -1.78
CA HIS A 60 0.50 -12.39 -1.93
C HIS A 60 -0.08 -11.88 -0.61
N VAL A 61 0.59 -12.12 0.50
CA VAL A 61 0.23 -11.54 1.80
C VAL A 61 0.67 -10.08 1.84
N ASN A 62 -0.25 -9.21 2.21
CA ASN A 62 0.02 -7.78 2.33
C ASN A 62 0.19 -7.40 3.80
N ARG A 63 1.22 -6.62 4.10
CA ARG A 63 1.63 -6.27 5.46
C ARG A 63 1.62 -4.76 5.66
N LEU A 64 1.27 -4.32 6.87
CA LEU A 64 1.17 -2.90 7.16
C LEU A 64 2.56 -2.24 7.16
N PRO A 65 2.75 -1.15 6.40
CA PRO A 65 4.05 -0.47 6.29
C PRO A 65 4.62 0.07 7.59
N THR A 66 3.76 0.56 8.49
CA THR A 66 4.14 1.01 9.82
C THR A 66 2.95 0.89 10.77
N ALA A 67 3.22 0.71 12.07
CA ALA A 67 2.17 0.53 13.07
C ALA A 67 1.19 1.70 13.09
N GLY A 68 -0.08 1.38 13.18
CA GLY A 68 -1.11 2.41 13.21
C GLY A 68 -2.53 1.87 13.30
N THR A 69 -3.47 2.79 13.26
CA THR A 69 -4.89 2.51 13.34
C THR A 69 -5.56 2.81 12.00
N VAL A 70 -6.37 1.88 11.51
CA VAL A 70 -7.12 2.05 10.27
C VAL A 70 -8.24 3.07 10.51
N LEU A 71 -8.12 4.25 9.92
CA LEU A 71 -9.12 5.32 10.04
C LEU A 71 -10.29 5.09 9.09
N LYS A 72 -10.01 4.62 7.88
CA LYS A 72 -11.02 4.41 6.84
C LYS A 72 -10.63 3.22 5.98
N LYS A 73 -11.62 2.42 5.61
CA LYS A 73 -11.50 1.34 4.63
C LYS A 73 -12.61 1.50 3.60
N GLU A 74 -12.27 1.53 2.33
CA GLU A 74 -13.25 1.67 1.26
C GLU A 74 -12.95 0.71 0.11
N TYR A 75 -13.89 -0.19 -0.14
CA TYR A 75 -13.86 -1.09 -1.29
C TYR A 75 -14.58 -0.43 -2.45
N ILE A 76 -13.92 -0.32 -3.60
CA ILE A 76 -14.45 0.29 -4.80
C ILE A 76 -14.47 -0.74 -5.92
N PRO A 77 -15.66 -1.15 -6.40
CA PRO A 77 -15.76 -2.02 -7.58
C PRO A 77 -15.22 -1.29 -8.81
N GLY A 78 -14.71 -2.04 -9.76
CA GLY A 78 -14.15 -1.45 -10.97
C GLY A 78 -13.73 -2.48 -12.00
N LYS A 79 -12.87 -2.06 -12.90
CA LYS A 79 -12.36 -2.86 -14.02
C LYS A 79 -11.14 -3.69 -13.59
N PHE A 80 -10.61 -4.48 -14.51
CA PHE A 80 -9.48 -5.36 -14.29
C PHE A 80 -8.42 -5.16 -15.39
N PHE A 81 -7.96 -3.92 -15.56
CA PHE A 81 -6.85 -3.60 -16.45
C PHE A 81 -5.54 -4.13 -15.90
N ASN A 82 -4.50 -4.16 -16.74
CA ASN A 82 -3.16 -4.48 -16.27
C ASN A 82 -2.77 -3.53 -15.12
N ALA A 83 -2.50 -4.10 -13.95
CA ALA A 83 -2.25 -3.33 -12.73
C ALA A 83 -0.95 -2.50 -12.79
N SER A 84 -0.01 -2.83 -13.69
CA SER A 84 1.20 -2.02 -13.85
C SER A 84 0.93 -0.66 -14.52
N LEU A 85 -0.25 -0.46 -15.13
CA LEU A 85 -0.62 0.80 -15.76
C LEU A 85 -1.11 1.82 -14.73
N ASP A 86 -0.76 3.09 -14.93
CA ASP A 86 -1.15 4.16 -14.01
C ASP A 86 -2.67 4.28 -13.86
N LYS A 87 -3.44 4.12 -14.95
CA LYS A 87 -4.91 4.19 -14.92
C LYS A 87 -5.56 3.16 -13.98
N ALA A 88 -4.86 2.08 -13.62
CA ALA A 88 -5.38 1.08 -12.68
C ALA A 88 -5.69 1.67 -11.30
N SER A 89 -4.99 2.73 -10.90
CA SER A 89 -5.26 3.44 -9.64
C SER A 89 -6.67 4.02 -9.56
N LYS A 90 -7.27 4.37 -10.71
CA LYS A 90 -8.58 5.02 -10.79
C LYS A 90 -9.68 4.10 -11.28
N ASP A 91 -9.36 3.17 -12.17
CA ASP A 91 -10.35 2.39 -12.91
C ASP A 91 -10.53 0.97 -12.39
N ASN A 92 -9.48 0.37 -11.81
CA ASN A 92 -9.54 -1.02 -11.37
C ASN A 92 -10.25 -1.16 -10.02
N GLU A 93 -10.82 -2.34 -9.82
CA GLU A 93 -11.35 -2.74 -8.53
C GLU A 93 -10.25 -2.66 -7.49
N ARG A 94 -10.55 -2.04 -6.36
CA ARG A 94 -9.55 -1.71 -5.36
C ARG A 94 -10.13 -1.57 -3.96
N CYS A 95 -9.27 -1.66 -2.97
CA CYS A 95 -9.61 -1.37 -1.58
C CYS A 95 -8.62 -0.35 -1.02
N ASN A 96 -9.13 0.79 -0.61
CA ASN A 96 -8.34 1.88 -0.05
C ASN A 96 -8.35 1.81 1.48
N TYR A 97 -7.18 2.02 2.08
CA TYR A 97 -7.03 2.11 3.53
C TYR A 97 -6.34 3.42 3.89
N LEU A 98 -6.96 4.21 4.75
CA LEU A 98 -6.33 5.37 5.36
C LEU A 98 -5.89 4.98 6.76
N VAL A 99 -4.63 5.16 7.08
CA VAL A 99 -4.03 4.70 8.34
C VAL A 99 -3.36 5.88 9.05
N LYS A 100 -3.66 6.01 10.34
CA LYS A 100 -2.95 6.94 11.21
C LYS A 100 -1.83 6.18 11.92
N ALA A 101 -0.60 6.48 11.56
CA ALA A 101 0.56 5.90 12.21
C ALA A 101 0.60 6.28 13.70
N ASP A 102 1.29 5.48 14.50
CA ASP A 102 1.34 5.71 15.96
C ASP A 102 1.98 7.04 16.33
N ASN A 103 2.82 7.62 15.47
CA ASN A 103 3.38 8.96 15.67
C ASN A 103 2.43 10.09 15.25
N GLY A 104 1.22 9.79 14.78
CA GLY A 104 0.22 10.76 14.35
C GLY A 104 0.22 11.10 12.87
N GLN A 105 1.24 10.74 12.11
CA GLN A 105 1.25 10.95 10.66
C GLN A 105 0.27 10.02 9.97
N VAL A 106 -0.35 10.49 8.88
CA VAL A 106 -1.34 9.73 8.13
C VAL A 106 -0.75 9.29 6.80
N TYR A 107 -0.99 8.04 6.44
CA TYR A 107 -0.60 7.48 5.15
C TYR A 107 -1.72 6.63 4.57
N GLY A 108 -1.60 6.27 3.30
CA GLY A 108 -2.60 5.45 2.62
C GLY A 108 -1.98 4.20 2.03
N VAL A 109 -2.79 3.15 1.94
CA VAL A 109 -2.45 1.92 1.23
C VAL A 109 -3.65 1.51 0.38
N THR A 110 -3.41 1.16 -0.88
CA THR A 110 -4.46 0.70 -1.78
C THR A 110 -4.09 -0.65 -2.38
N GLN A 111 -4.97 -1.64 -2.20
CA GLN A 111 -4.89 -2.91 -2.92
C GLN A 111 -5.62 -2.75 -4.26
N ILE A 112 -4.95 -3.06 -5.37
CA ILE A 112 -5.49 -2.87 -6.72
C ILE A 112 -5.47 -4.21 -7.46
N ALA A 113 -6.65 -4.66 -7.89
CA ALA A 113 -6.79 -5.87 -8.71
C ALA A 113 -6.19 -5.67 -10.10
N GLY A 114 -5.75 -6.75 -10.74
CA GLY A 114 -5.20 -6.72 -12.08
C GLY A 114 -5.98 -7.58 -13.05
N LEU A 115 -5.40 -7.85 -14.23
CA LEU A 115 -6.03 -8.64 -15.30
C LEU A 115 -6.44 -10.04 -14.84
N VAL A 116 -5.59 -10.70 -14.07
CA VAL A 116 -5.77 -12.09 -13.64
C VAL A 116 -6.25 -12.16 -12.21
N ALA A 117 -5.68 -11.33 -11.35
CA ALA A 117 -6.00 -11.29 -9.93
C ALA A 117 -7.25 -10.44 -9.68
N ARG A 118 -8.40 -11.09 -9.71
CA ARG A 118 -9.70 -10.43 -9.60
C ARG A 118 -10.29 -10.46 -8.20
N ARG A 119 -9.47 -10.79 -7.20
CA ARG A 119 -9.97 -10.89 -5.82
C ARG A 119 -9.05 -10.20 -4.85
N ILE A 120 -9.61 -9.25 -4.14
CA ILE A 120 -9.01 -8.59 -3.00
C ILE A 120 -9.68 -9.14 -1.74
N VAL A 121 -8.87 -9.56 -0.77
CA VAL A 121 -9.37 -10.08 0.51
C VAL A 121 -8.87 -9.16 1.63
N PRO A 122 -9.70 -8.20 2.07
CA PRO A 122 -9.37 -7.39 3.25
C PRO A 122 -9.49 -8.25 4.51
N GLN A 123 -8.58 -8.07 5.45
CA GLN A 123 -8.57 -8.80 6.72
C GLN A 123 -8.63 -7.87 7.94
N VAL A 124 -8.85 -6.60 7.71
CA VAL A 124 -8.94 -5.59 8.78
C VAL A 124 -10.14 -4.68 8.57
N ASP A 125 -10.61 -4.09 9.65
CA ASP A 125 -11.73 -3.14 9.67
C ASP A 125 -11.30 -1.77 10.20
N GLU A 126 -12.16 -0.77 9.96
CA GLU A 126 -11.97 0.57 10.51
C GLU A 126 -11.88 0.52 12.03
N GLY A 127 -11.01 1.32 12.61
CA GLY A 127 -10.76 1.39 14.04
C GLY A 127 -9.76 0.36 14.58
N GLN A 128 -9.39 -0.62 13.78
CA GLN A 128 -8.45 -1.66 14.20
C GLN A 128 -7.01 -1.13 14.20
N HIS A 129 -6.28 -1.39 15.28
CA HIS A 129 -4.84 -1.12 15.37
C HIS A 129 -4.05 -2.34 14.94
N LEU A 130 -2.99 -2.12 14.15
CA LEU A 130 -2.06 -3.15 13.75
C LEU A 130 -0.61 -2.71 14.01
N GLU A 131 0.22 -3.70 14.29
CA GLU A 131 1.66 -3.49 14.40
C GLU A 131 2.30 -3.40 13.01
N ARG A 132 3.52 -2.87 12.95
CA ARG A 132 4.30 -2.85 11.71
C ARG A 132 4.50 -4.27 11.19
N ILE A 133 4.32 -4.47 9.88
CA ILE A 133 4.35 -5.73 9.13
C ILE A 133 3.28 -6.76 9.50
N GLU A 134 2.33 -6.42 10.36
CA GLU A 134 1.17 -7.26 10.59
C GLU A 134 0.33 -7.37 9.31
N ARG A 135 -0.22 -8.54 9.05
CA ARG A 135 -1.04 -8.78 7.84
C ARG A 135 -2.32 -7.97 7.88
N PHE A 136 -2.64 -7.29 6.81
CA PHE A 136 -3.91 -6.58 6.67
C PHE A 136 -4.77 -7.08 5.51
N GLY A 137 -4.24 -7.92 4.65
CA GLY A 137 -5.01 -8.48 3.55
C GLY A 137 -4.22 -9.40 2.65
N LEU A 138 -4.92 -9.92 1.67
CA LEU A 138 -4.39 -10.76 0.60
C LEU A 138 -4.86 -10.21 -0.73
N ILE A 139 -4.01 -10.34 -1.73
CA ILE A 139 -4.37 -10.06 -3.12
C ILE A 139 -3.62 -11.03 -4.02
N ARG A 140 -4.26 -11.49 -5.10
CA ARG A 140 -3.65 -12.48 -5.99
C ARG A 140 -2.63 -11.87 -6.94
N PHE A 141 -1.88 -12.71 -7.63
CA PHE A 141 -0.82 -12.31 -8.56
C PHE A 141 -1.32 -11.42 -9.71
N GLY A 142 -0.41 -10.63 -10.29
CA GLY A 142 -0.74 -9.67 -11.33
C GLY A 142 -1.45 -8.43 -10.80
N SER A 143 -1.38 -8.19 -9.51
CA SER A 143 -1.99 -7.07 -8.82
C SER A 143 -0.94 -6.03 -8.42
N ARG A 144 -1.39 -4.95 -7.80
CA ARG A 144 -0.53 -3.85 -7.38
C ARG A 144 -0.92 -3.35 -6.01
N LEU A 145 0.06 -2.93 -5.23
CA LEU A 145 -0.15 -2.17 -4.00
C LEU A 145 0.41 -0.77 -4.17
N ASP A 146 -0.40 0.23 -3.85
CA ASP A 146 0.04 1.62 -3.78
C ASP A 146 0.21 2.02 -2.32
N VAL A 147 1.34 2.64 -2.00
CA VAL A 147 1.56 3.28 -0.70
C VAL A 147 1.63 4.79 -0.92
N TYR A 148 0.73 5.51 -0.27
CA TYR A 148 0.75 6.98 -0.21
C TYR A 148 1.51 7.35 1.05
N LEU A 149 2.79 7.71 0.91
CA LEU A 149 3.64 8.06 2.04
C LEU A 149 3.06 9.27 2.79
N PRO A 150 3.33 9.42 4.09
CA PRO A 150 2.89 10.60 4.83
C PRO A 150 3.35 11.90 4.17
N GLU A 151 2.57 12.98 4.33
CA GLU A 151 2.91 14.28 3.76
C GLU A 151 4.32 14.69 4.14
N GLY A 152 5.11 15.12 3.15
CA GLY A 152 6.50 15.53 3.33
C GLY A 152 7.53 14.40 3.34
N VAL A 153 7.10 13.15 3.38
CA VAL A 153 8.01 12.00 3.30
C VAL A 153 8.33 11.68 1.86
N LYS A 154 9.61 11.67 1.52
CA LYS A 154 10.10 11.32 0.18
C LYS A 154 10.43 9.83 0.10
N PRO A 155 10.16 9.19 -1.06
CA PRO A 155 10.54 7.79 -1.24
C PRO A 155 12.06 7.63 -1.30
N GLU A 156 12.53 6.54 -0.68
CA GLU A 156 13.95 6.14 -0.67
C GLU A 156 14.20 4.96 -1.60
N VAL A 157 13.32 4.75 -2.55
CA VAL A 157 13.35 3.65 -3.52
C VAL A 157 13.30 4.18 -4.94
N ARG A 158 13.56 3.33 -5.93
CA ARG A 158 13.54 3.69 -7.35
C ARG A 158 12.68 2.74 -8.16
N ILE A 159 12.17 3.23 -9.29
CA ILE A 159 11.43 2.40 -10.25
C ILE A 159 12.32 1.24 -10.70
N GLY A 160 11.76 0.04 -10.73
CA GLY A 160 12.46 -1.19 -11.08
C GLY A 160 13.10 -1.93 -9.91
N GLN A 161 13.20 -1.30 -8.73
CA GLN A 161 13.78 -1.92 -7.54
C GLN A 161 12.90 -3.08 -7.06
N ILE A 162 13.54 -4.17 -6.63
CA ILE A 162 12.85 -5.32 -6.04
C ILE A 162 12.55 -5.02 -4.57
N MET A 163 11.30 -5.27 -4.17
CA MET A 163 10.80 -5.06 -2.82
C MET A 163 10.59 -6.38 -2.10
N VAL A 164 10.98 -6.42 -0.84
CA VAL A 164 10.70 -7.53 0.08
C VAL A 164 9.79 -7.00 1.19
N ALA A 165 8.59 -7.57 1.28
CA ALA A 165 7.58 -7.17 2.26
C ALA A 165 8.14 -7.23 3.69
N GLY A 166 7.95 -6.17 4.45
CA GLY A 166 8.41 -6.09 5.83
C GLY A 166 9.91 -5.92 6.02
N GLU A 167 10.69 -5.78 4.93
CA GLU A 167 12.15 -5.63 5.01
C GLU A 167 12.66 -4.40 4.25
N THR A 168 12.18 -4.18 3.03
CA THR A 168 12.65 -3.04 2.22
C THR A 168 12.04 -1.73 2.72
N ILE A 169 12.89 -0.73 2.94
CA ILE A 169 12.49 0.59 3.44
C ILE A 169 12.02 1.45 2.27
N LEU A 170 10.79 1.96 2.35
CA LEU A 170 10.22 2.90 1.37
C LEU A 170 10.54 4.35 1.71
N GLY A 171 10.64 4.67 2.98
CA GLY A 171 10.88 6.01 3.50
C GLY A 171 10.90 5.98 5.02
N HIS A 172 10.96 7.16 5.64
CA HIS A 172 11.01 7.28 7.10
C HIS A 172 9.96 8.26 7.61
N LEU A 173 9.34 7.93 8.72
CA LEU A 173 8.50 8.84 9.49
C LEU A 173 9.33 10.01 10.03
N SER A 174 8.69 11.11 10.33
CA SER A 174 9.34 12.28 10.91
C SER A 174 9.82 12.04 12.34
#